data_cd045c9089dd09bcbc515622c55d22b2
#
_entry.id   cd045c9089dd09bcbc515622c55d22b2
#
_cell.length_a   1.000
_cell.length_b   1.000
_cell.length_c   1.000
_cell.angle_alpha   90.00
_cell.angle_beta   90.00
_cell.angle_gamma   90.00
#
_symmetry.space_group_name_H-M   'P 1'
#
loop_
_entity.id
_entity.type
_entity.pdbx_description
1 polymer ?
#
loop_
_entity_poly.entity_id
_entity_poly.type
_entity_poly.pdbx_seq_one_letter_code
_entity_poly.pdbx_strand_id
1 'polypeptide(L)'
;MKKYSRSVLQGKKILFFSPSFFNYENVIKDKMVELGADVYFFDERPFSSVYRKALLKLNPNVFSKSTEKYFDLIFNNVSDICFDYVFFLKCETPTLKVLRKYRAYFKNAKFCLYMWDSISNVKNIEKKLIYFDIISSFDKKDSEERGFNFRPLFYSDEYAKPYKKQFYKYDICSFGTIHSDRYLSLIHI
;
A
#
# COMPACT_ATOMS: atom_id res chain seq x y z
N MET A 1 2.14 25.10 3.09
CA MET A 1 2.50 23.72 3.49
C MET A 1 3.14 23.74 4.87
N LYS A 2 2.56 23.06 5.87
CA LYS A 2 3.24 22.86 7.17
C LYS A 2 4.45 21.97 6.90
N LYS A 3 5.68 22.50 7.09
CA LYS A 3 6.88 21.67 7.17
C LYS A 3 6.70 20.76 8.38
N TYR A 4 6.43 19.49 8.15
CA TYR A 4 6.51 18.51 9.24
C TYR A 4 7.93 18.56 9.82
N SER A 5 8.02 18.57 11.14
CA SER A 5 9.31 18.45 11.80
C SER A 5 9.99 17.18 11.29
N ARG A 6 11.26 17.26 10.87
CA ARG A 6 12.09 16.12 10.39
C ARG A 6 12.23 14.98 11.40
N SER A 7 11.59 15.07 12.56
CA SER A 7 11.71 14.14 13.69
C SER A 7 10.43 13.45 14.08
N VAL A 8 9.34 13.54 13.26
CA VAL A 8 8.03 12.95 13.63
C VAL A 8 8.09 11.43 13.82
N LEU A 9 8.97 10.75 13.06
CA LEU A 9 9.19 9.31 13.15
C LEU A 9 10.55 8.96 13.76
N GLN A 10 11.20 9.89 14.45
CA GLN A 10 12.55 9.69 14.98
C GLN A 10 12.65 8.44 15.86
N GLY A 11 13.55 7.53 15.48
CA GLY A 11 13.82 6.28 16.18
C GLY A 11 12.70 5.23 16.08
N LYS A 12 11.66 5.47 15.27
CA LYS A 12 10.59 4.49 15.05
C LYS A 12 11.02 3.42 14.07
N LYS A 13 10.80 2.15 14.43
CA LYS A 13 11.03 1.00 13.56
C LYS A 13 9.73 0.60 12.88
N ILE A 14 9.75 0.59 11.55
CA ILE A 14 8.56 0.33 10.73
C ILE A 14 8.79 -0.88 9.83
N LEU A 15 7.96 -1.90 9.99
CA LEU A 15 7.86 -3.00 9.04
C LEU A 15 6.86 -2.61 7.96
N PHE A 16 7.35 -2.35 6.74
CA PHE A 16 6.56 -1.79 5.66
C PHE A 16 6.35 -2.80 4.53
N PHE A 17 5.08 -3.06 4.21
CA PHE A 17 4.65 -3.90 3.09
C PHE A 17 3.91 -3.07 2.05
N SER A 18 4.34 -3.15 0.80
CA SER A 18 3.71 -2.49 -0.33
C SER A 18 3.88 -3.31 -1.60
N PRO A 19 2.91 -3.33 -2.52
CA PRO A 19 3.20 -3.79 -3.87
C PRO A 19 4.20 -2.85 -4.54
N SER A 20 5.19 -3.39 -5.27
CA SER A 20 6.06 -2.58 -6.12
C SER A 20 5.28 -2.07 -7.32
N PHE A 21 5.13 -0.73 -7.41
CA PHE A 21 4.29 -0.09 -8.41
C PHE A 21 4.79 1.33 -8.73
N PHE A 22 5.34 1.53 -9.91
CA PHE A 22 5.88 2.82 -10.37
C PHE A 22 6.84 3.51 -9.39
N ASN A 23 7.60 2.72 -8.61
CA ASN A 23 8.54 3.22 -7.61
C ASN A 23 7.90 3.96 -6.42
N TYR A 24 6.57 3.97 -6.27
CA TYR A 24 5.89 4.65 -5.17
C TYR A 24 6.27 4.08 -3.80
N GLU A 25 6.51 2.78 -3.72
CA GLU A 25 6.98 2.11 -2.51
C GLU A 25 8.29 2.70 -1.99
N ASN A 26 9.24 3.01 -2.89
CA ASN A 26 10.50 3.62 -2.49
C ASN A 26 10.32 5.09 -2.10
N VAL A 27 9.50 5.85 -2.83
CA VAL A 27 9.17 7.25 -2.49
C VAL A 27 8.58 7.34 -1.08
N ILE A 28 7.67 6.43 -0.72
CA ILE A 28 7.05 6.38 0.62
C ILE A 28 8.08 5.97 1.66
N LYS A 29 8.87 4.92 1.40
CA LYS A 29 9.95 4.45 2.27
C LYS A 29 10.95 5.59 2.55
N ASP A 30 11.45 6.22 1.50
CA ASP A 30 12.46 7.28 1.63
C ASP A 30 11.91 8.48 2.42
N LYS A 31 10.61 8.78 2.25
CA LYS A 31 9.95 9.81 3.05
C LYS A 31 9.85 9.45 4.53
N MET A 32 9.55 8.20 4.85
CA MET A 32 9.56 7.74 6.25
C MET A 32 10.97 7.81 6.86
N VAL A 33 12.00 7.46 6.08
CA VAL A 33 13.41 7.57 6.50
C VAL A 33 13.81 9.05 6.72
N GLU A 34 13.43 9.94 5.80
CA GLU A 34 13.64 11.40 5.95
C GLU A 34 12.99 11.95 7.23
N LEU A 35 11.86 11.37 7.64
CA LEU A 35 11.15 11.72 8.88
C LEU A 35 11.75 11.05 10.14
N GLY A 36 12.84 10.28 9.99
CA GLY A 36 13.62 9.71 11.09
C GLY A 36 13.31 8.25 11.42
N ALA A 37 12.52 7.55 10.61
CA ALA A 37 12.23 6.14 10.83
C ALA A 37 13.34 5.21 10.33
N ASP A 38 13.46 4.05 11.00
CA ASP A 38 14.18 2.88 10.52
C ASP A 38 13.17 1.95 9.81
N VAL A 39 13.27 1.82 8.49
CA VAL A 39 12.23 1.18 7.66
C VAL A 39 12.71 -0.12 7.05
N TYR A 40 12.02 -1.19 7.38
CA TYR A 40 12.21 -2.54 6.85
C TYR A 40 11.14 -2.81 5.79
N PHE A 41 11.50 -2.62 4.52
CA PHE A 41 10.57 -2.73 3.40
C PHE A 41 10.60 -4.11 2.75
N PHE A 42 9.40 -4.65 2.44
CA PHE A 42 9.21 -5.86 1.66
C PHE A 42 8.05 -5.68 0.66
N ASP A 43 8.25 -6.18 -0.58
CA ASP A 43 7.13 -6.27 -1.52
C ASP A 43 6.10 -7.27 -0.96
N GLU A 44 4.83 -6.89 -0.92
CA GLU A 44 3.79 -7.83 -0.48
C GLU A 44 3.53 -8.95 -1.48
N ARG A 45 4.09 -8.89 -2.68
CA ARG A 45 3.90 -9.85 -3.77
C ARG A 45 5.13 -10.76 -3.92
N PRO A 46 5.01 -12.05 -3.59
CA PRO A 46 6.12 -13.01 -3.66
C PRO A 46 6.63 -13.27 -5.10
N PHE A 47 5.84 -12.88 -6.11
CA PHE A 47 6.13 -13.17 -7.51
C PHE A 47 5.80 -12.00 -8.42
N SER A 48 6.51 -11.90 -9.54
CA SER A 48 6.17 -10.95 -10.60
C SER A 48 4.75 -11.19 -11.11
N SER A 49 4.11 -10.16 -11.66
CA SER A 49 2.72 -10.20 -12.12
C SER A 49 2.44 -11.32 -13.13
N VAL A 50 3.43 -11.73 -13.94
CA VAL A 50 3.30 -12.79 -14.95
C VAL A 50 3.19 -14.16 -14.28
N TYR A 51 4.09 -14.48 -13.35
CA TYR A 51 4.06 -15.75 -12.61
C TYR A 51 2.80 -15.86 -11.72
N ARG A 52 2.35 -14.75 -11.13
CA ARG A 52 1.13 -14.72 -10.33
C ARG A 52 -0.10 -15.09 -11.16
N LYS A 53 -0.24 -14.54 -12.37
CA LYS A 53 -1.36 -14.85 -13.26
C LYS A 53 -1.35 -16.32 -13.69
N ALA A 54 -0.18 -16.89 -13.95
CA ALA A 54 -0.03 -18.30 -14.32
C ALA A 54 -0.39 -19.23 -13.14
N LEU A 55 0.11 -18.95 -11.93
CA LEU A 55 -0.17 -19.72 -10.72
C LEU A 55 -1.64 -19.67 -10.29
N LEU A 56 -2.29 -18.52 -10.38
CA LEU A 56 -3.73 -18.37 -10.11
C LEU A 56 -4.61 -19.20 -11.04
N LYS A 57 -4.19 -19.36 -12.30
CA LYS A 57 -4.89 -20.21 -13.27
C LYS A 57 -4.76 -21.70 -12.96
N LEU A 58 -3.63 -22.11 -12.37
CA LEU A 58 -3.34 -23.51 -12.10
C LEU A 58 -4.01 -23.99 -10.81
N ASN A 59 -3.83 -23.32 -9.70
CA ASN A 59 -4.47 -23.70 -8.43
C ASN A 59 -4.38 -22.57 -7.38
N PRO A 60 -5.52 -21.97 -6.93
CA PRO A 60 -5.52 -20.94 -5.88
C PRO A 60 -4.90 -21.38 -4.55
N ASN A 61 -5.00 -22.69 -4.19
CA ASN A 61 -4.42 -23.20 -2.95
C ASN A 61 -2.88 -23.25 -2.98
N VAL A 62 -2.30 -23.50 -4.14
CA VAL A 62 -0.84 -23.45 -4.31
C VAL A 62 -0.35 -22.02 -4.15
N PHE A 63 -1.09 -21.05 -4.66
CA PHE A 63 -0.77 -19.65 -4.50
C PHE A 63 -0.78 -19.22 -3.02
N SER A 64 -1.81 -19.61 -2.25
CA SER A 64 -1.89 -19.31 -0.81
C SER A 64 -0.72 -19.88 -0.03
N LYS A 65 -0.37 -21.17 -0.26
CA LYS A 65 0.77 -21.82 0.40
C LYS A 65 2.11 -21.16 0.06
N SER A 66 2.27 -20.74 -1.20
CA SER A 66 3.49 -20.06 -1.65
C SER A 66 3.60 -18.66 -1.04
N THR A 67 2.49 -17.93 -0.94
CA THR A 67 2.41 -16.66 -0.25
C THR A 67 2.75 -16.81 1.24
N GLU A 68 2.18 -17.81 1.92
CA GLU A 68 2.47 -18.07 3.31
C GLU A 68 3.97 -18.36 3.54
N LYS A 69 4.60 -19.21 2.70
CA LYS A 69 6.04 -19.46 2.77
C LYS A 69 6.87 -18.18 2.59
N TYR A 70 6.50 -17.33 1.65
CA TYR A 70 7.19 -16.07 1.45
C TYR A 70 7.13 -15.17 2.68
N PHE A 71 5.95 -15.00 3.26
CA PHE A 71 5.80 -14.23 4.49
C PHE A 71 6.47 -14.90 5.69
N ASP A 72 6.54 -16.24 5.74
CA ASP A 72 7.30 -16.95 6.77
C ASP A 72 8.81 -16.68 6.66
N LEU A 73 9.37 -16.61 5.46
CA LEU A 73 10.77 -16.22 5.25
C LEU A 73 11.02 -14.78 5.73
N ILE A 74 10.14 -13.83 5.36
CA ILE A 74 10.26 -12.45 5.86
C ILE A 74 10.18 -12.44 7.39
N PHE A 75 9.21 -13.13 7.95
CA PHE A 75 9.01 -13.21 9.40
C PHE A 75 10.29 -13.67 10.11
N ASN A 76 10.93 -14.75 9.65
CA ASN A 76 12.16 -15.28 10.25
C ASN A 76 13.33 -14.28 10.19
N ASN A 77 13.36 -13.43 9.16
CA ASN A 77 14.40 -12.39 9.01
C ASN A 77 14.18 -11.17 9.93
N VAL A 78 12.98 -10.97 10.43
CA VAL A 78 12.62 -9.75 11.19
C VAL A 78 12.07 -10.05 12.59
N SER A 79 11.97 -11.32 12.99
CA SER A 79 11.39 -11.71 14.27
C SER A 79 12.11 -11.14 15.48
N ASP A 80 13.41 -10.93 15.41
CA ASP A 80 14.22 -10.39 16.50
C ASP A 80 14.11 -8.85 16.65
N ILE A 81 13.34 -8.20 15.77
CA ILE A 81 13.20 -6.75 15.74
C ILE A 81 11.91 -6.35 16.43
N CYS A 82 12.00 -5.43 17.39
CA CYS A 82 10.83 -4.80 17.99
C CYS A 82 10.36 -3.65 17.11
N PHE A 83 9.22 -3.80 16.45
CA PHE A 83 8.63 -2.76 15.61
C PHE A 83 7.66 -1.89 16.40
N ASP A 84 7.64 -0.58 16.10
CA ASP A 84 6.60 0.35 16.56
C ASP A 84 5.36 0.26 15.66
N TYR A 85 5.59 0.04 14.35
CA TYR A 85 4.52 -0.03 13.36
C TYR A 85 4.72 -1.19 12.39
N VAL A 86 3.61 -1.82 12.01
CA VAL A 86 3.52 -2.73 10.87
C VAL A 86 2.57 -2.08 9.88
N PHE A 87 3.12 -1.57 8.78
CA PHE A 87 2.38 -0.77 7.82
C PHE A 87 2.18 -1.51 6.51
N PHE A 88 0.92 -1.65 6.12
CA PHE A 88 0.52 -2.21 4.83
C PHE A 88 -0.07 -1.15 3.92
N LEU A 89 0.41 -1.14 2.69
CA LEU A 89 -0.17 -0.38 1.60
C LEU A 89 -0.97 -1.35 0.73
N LYS A 90 -2.31 -1.20 0.68
CA LYS A 90 -3.26 -2.06 0.00
C LYS A 90 -3.56 -3.42 0.67
N CYS A 91 -2.59 -4.19 1.13
CA CYS A 91 -2.77 -5.50 1.79
C CYS A 91 -3.57 -6.53 0.95
N GLU A 92 -3.30 -6.61 -0.36
CA GLU A 92 -4.01 -7.51 -1.27
C GLU A 92 -3.56 -8.97 -1.08
N THR A 93 -2.24 -9.20 -0.98
CA THR A 93 -1.62 -10.52 -1.07
C THR A 93 -1.62 -11.34 0.23
N PRO A 94 -1.31 -10.76 1.42
CA PRO A 94 -1.20 -11.57 2.65
C PRO A 94 -2.50 -12.31 2.96
N THR A 95 -2.37 -13.58 3.35
CA THR A 95 -3.52 -14.38 3.79
C THR A 95 -3.94 -13.99 5.22
N LEU A 96 -5.16 -14.38 5.62
CA LEU A 96 -5.62 -14.19 7.00
C LEU A 96 -4.71 -14.90 8.03
N LYS A 97 -4.14 -16.06 7.64
CA LYS A 97 -3.20 -16.81 8.48
C LYS A 97 -1.91 -16.01 8.71
N VAL A 98 -1.37 -15.38 7.66
CA VAL A 98 -0.20 -14.49 7.76
C VAL A 98 -0.50 -13.32 8.68
N LEU A 99 -1.61 -12.59 8.46
CA LEU A 99 -1.96 -11.44 9.29
C LEU A 99 -2.17 -11.82 10.75
N ARG A 100 -2.83 -12.96 11.02
CA ARG A 100 -3.01 -13.49 12.38
C ARG A 100 -1.67 -13.78 13.05
N LYS A 101 -0.73 -14.43 12.35
CA LYS A 101 0.61 -14.74 12.85
C LYS A 101 1.38 -13.46 13.19
N TYR A 102 1.43 -12.50 12.27
CA TYR A 102 2.15 -11.24 12.46
C TYR A 102 1.53 -10.42 13.60
N ARG A 103 0.20 -10.33 13.66
CA ARG A 103 -0.50 -9.61 14.73
C ARG A 103 -0.26 -10.22 16.12
N ALA A 104 -0.27 -11.54 16.20
CA ALA A 104 -0.03 -12.24 17.46
C ALA A 104 1.42 -12.08 17.96
N TYR A 105 2.38 -12.02 17.04
CA TYR A 105 3.79 -11.89 17.39
C TYR A 105 4.19 -10.43 17.68
N PHE A 106 3.89 -9.52 16.78
CA PHE A 106 4.19 -8.09 16.92
C PHE A 106 3.08 -7.36 17.67
N LYS A 107 2.64 -7.92 18.79
CA LYS A 107 1.47 -7.44 19.58
C LYS A 107 1.60 -6.02 20.10
N ASN A 108 2.84 -5.53 20.27
CA ASN A 108 3.14 -4.18 20.74
C ASN A 108 3.21 -3.16 19.60
N ALA A 109 3.31 -3.61 18.35
CA ALA A 109 3.31 -2.74 17.19
C ALA A 109 1.89 -2.30 16.84
N LYS A 110 1.73 -1.06 16.37
CA LYS A 110 0.48 -0.61 15.76
C LYS A 110 0.41 -1.06 14.31
N PHE A 111 -0.65 -1.75 13.96
CA PHE A 111 -0.89 -2.19 12.59
C PHE A 111 -1.67 -1.11 11.84
N CYS A 112 -1.09 -0.60 10.76
CA CYS A 112 -1.63 0.46 9.94
C CYS A 112 -1.91 -0.06 8.53
N LEU A 113 -3.07 0.31 8.00
CA LEU A 113 -3.46 0.03 6.61
C LEU A 113 -3.78 1.35 5.91
N TYR A 114 -3.20 1.56 4.74
CA TYR A 114 -3.62 2.60 3.83
C TYR A 114 -4.12 2.01 2.53
N MET A 115 -5.38 2.25 2.24
CA MET A 115 -6.05 1.81 1.01
C MET A 115 -5.90 2.91 -0.05
N TRP A 116 -5.19 2.60 -1.13
CA TRP A 116 -5.09 3.44 -2.33
C TRP A 116 -5.95 2.94 -3.50
N ASP A 117 -6.73 1.90 -3.24
CA ASP A 117 -7.83 1.41 -4.05
C ASP A 117 -9.09 1.32 -3.18
N SER A 118 -10.27 1.50 -3.78
CA SER A 118 -11.53 1.31 -3.06
C SER A 118 -11.66 -0.12 -2.54
N ILE A 119 -12.32 -0.27 -1.40
CA ILE A 119 -12.55 -1.57 -0.75
C ILE A 119 -13.15 -2.59 -1.72
N SER A 120 -14.10 -2.16 -2.54
CA SER A 120 -14.74 -2.99 -3.56
C SER A 120 -13.79 -3.60 -4.58
N ASN A 121 -12.63 -2.97 -4.81
CA ASN A 121 -11.64 -3.39 -5.80
C ASN A 121 -10.61 -4.37 -5.24
N VAL A 122 -10.58 -4.59 -3.92
CA VAL A 122 -9.61 -5.46 -3.26
C VAL A 122 -10.30 -6.69 -2.68
N LYS A 123 -10.11 -7.84 -3.32
CA LYS A 123 -10.75 -9.09 -2.90
C LYS A 123 -10.42 -9.46 -1.46
N ASN A 124 -11.45 -9.86 -0.69
CA ASN A 124 -11.32 -10.34 0.70
C ASN A 124 -10.69 -9.34 1.69
N ILE A 125 -10.56 -8.08 1.35
CA ILE A 125 -9.97 -7.07 2.24
C ILE A 125 -10.79 -6.91 3.52
N GLU A 126 -12.12 -6.96 3.44
CA GLU A 126 -13.01 -6.79 4.58
C GLU A 126 -12.69 -7.74 5.75
N LYS A 127 -12.39 -9.01 5.44
CA LYS A 127 -12.00 -10.00 6.45
C LYS A 127 -10.64 -9.71 7.10
N LYS A 128 -9.83 -8.85 6.49
CA LYS A 128 -8.49 -8.48 6.97
C LYS A 128 -8.51 -7.23 7.85
N LEU A 129 -9.54 -6.38 7.75
CA LEU A 129 -9.61 -5.09 8.45
C LEU A 129 -9.49 -5.24 9.97
N ILE A 130 -10.00 -6.32 10.55
CA ILE A 130 -9.94 -6.59 11.99
C ILE A 130 -8.52 -6.71 12.57
N TYR A 131 -7.50 -6.87 11.72
CA TYR A 131 -6.11 -6.97 12.15
C TYR A 131 -5.40 -5.62 12.25
N PHE A 132 -6.07 -4.52 11.87
CA PHE A 132 -5.49 -3.18 11.83
C PHE A 132 -6.05 -2.27 12.91
N ASP A 133 -5.16 -1.53 13.57
CA ASP A 133 -5.51 -0.53 14.58
C ASP A 133 -5.86 0.82 13.92
N ILE A 134 -5.23 1.11 12.78
CA ILE A 134 -5.41 2.36 12.05
C ILE A 134 -5.66 2.02 10.58
N ILE A 135 -6.81 2.44 10.08
CA ILE A 135 -7.17 2.27 8.67
C ILE A 135 -7.40 3.65 8.06
N SER A 136 -6.75 3.89 6.94
CA SER A 136 -6.95 5.09 6.12
C SER A 136 -7.32 4.69 4.70
N SER A 137 -8.16 5.46 4.04
CA SER A 137 -8.53 5.26 2.64
C SER A 137 -8.45 6.57 1.87
N PHE A 138 -8.08 6.48 0.60
CA PHE A 138 -8.17 7.59 -0.34
C PHE A 138 -9.61 7.83 -0.80
N ASP A 139 -10.45 6.79 -0.71
CA ASP A 139 -11.83 6.83 -1.11
C ASP A 139 -12.67 7.47 0.00
N LYS A 140 -13.29 8.61 -0.33
CA LYS A 140 -14.11 9.36 0.62
C LYS A 140 -15.34 8.57 1.07
N LYS A 141 -15.97 7.84 0.14
CA LYS A 141 -17.14 7.03 0.43
C LYS A 141 -16.82 5.90 1.39
N ASP A 142 -15.76 5.13 1.10
CA ASP A 142 -15.29 4.07 2.01
C ASP A 142 -14.96 4.63 3.40
N SER A 143 -14.36 5.83 3.46
CA SER A 143 -13.99 6.47 4.73
C SER A 143 -15.21 6.87 5.55
N GLU A 144 -16.22 7.46 4.92
CA GLU A 144 -17.46 7.90 5.58
C GLU A 144 -18.32 6.70 6.02
N GLU A 145 -18.51 5.69 5.15
CA GLU A 145 -19.35 4.53 5.44
C GLU A 145 -18.77 3.58 6.50
N ARG A 146 -17.41 3.52 6.61
CA ARG A 146 -16.72 2.55 7.46
C ARG A 146 -15.97 3.17 8.64
N GLY A 147 -16.00 4.49 8.75
CA GLY A 147 -15.28 5.21 9.81
C GLY A 147 -13.76 5.17 9.67
N PHE A 148 -13.24 5.07 8.46
CA PHE A 148 -11.80 5.13 8.21
C PHE A 148 -11.31 6.58 8.18
N ASN A 149 -10.01 6.78 8.42
CA ASN A 149 -9.40 8.07 8.23
C ASN A 149 -9.35 8.41 6.73
N PHE A 150 -10.02 9.46 6.30
CA PHE A 150 -9.88 9.94 4.92
C PHE A 150 -8.50 10.53 4.71
N ARG A 151 -7.79 10.01 3.73
CA ARG A 151 -6.47 10.50 3.33
C ARG A 151 -6.33 10.44 1.81
N PRO A 152 -6.38 11.59 1.13
CA PRO A 152 -6.22 11.65 -0.32
C PRO A 152 -4.93 10.98 -0.79
N LEU A 153 -4.90 10.59 -2.06
CA LEU A 153 -3.68 10.10 -2.69
C LEU A 153 -2.57 11.17 -2.59
N PHE A 154 -1.36 10.71 -2.43
CA PHE A 154 -0.17 11.56 -2.40
C PHE A 154 0.35 11.82 -3.82
N TYR A 155 1.21 12.81 -3.93
CA TYR A 155 2.07 13.03 -5.10
C TYR A 155 3.54 12.97 -4.66
N SER A 156 4.43 12.57 -5.57
CA SER A 156 5.86 12.63 -5.29
C SER A 156 6.43 14.01 -5.60
N ASP A 157 7.49 14.38 -4.88
CA ASP A 157 8.11 15.71 -5.00
C ASP A 157 8.63 15.99 -6.43
N GLU A 158 8.91 14.95 -7.22
CA GLU A 158 9.31 15.10 -8.63
C GLU A 158 8.21 15.73 -9.51
N TYR A 159 6.94 15.58 -9.12
CA TYR A 159 5.79 16.20 -9.80
C TYR A 159 5.38 17.56 -9.19
N ALA A 160 5.95 17.94 -8.05
CA ALA A 160 5.71 19.23 -7.37
C ALA A 160 6.48 20.38 -8.03
N LYS A 161 6.57 20.41 -9.34
CA LYS A 161 7.29 21.46 -10.07
C LYS A 161 6.46 22.74 -10.13
N PRO A 162 7.09 23.92 -9.96
CA PRO A 162 6.37 25.18 -10.13
C PRO A 162 5.84 25.28 -11.56
N TYR A 163 4.60 25.76 -11.65
CA TYR A 163 3.97 26.03 -12.94
C TYR A 163 4.81 27.05 -13.70
N LYS A 164 5.29 26.68 -14.89
CA LYS A 164 5.89 27.60 -15.84
C LYS A 164 4.89 27.86 -16.95
N LYS A 165 4.52 29.13 -17.17
CA LYS A 165 3.66 29.51 -18.28
C LYS A 165 4.34 29.05 -19.58
N GLN A 166 3.75 28.07 -20.24
CA GLN A 166 4.21 27.53 -21.53
C GLN A 166 3.03 27.54 -22.50
N PHE A 167 3.33 27.58 -23.78
CA PHE A 167 2.28 27.33 -24.78
C PHE A 167 1.99 25.84 -24.78
N TYR A 168 0.77 25.48 -24.44
CA TYR A 168 0.31 24.09 -24.47
C TYR A 168 -0.18 23.75 -25.88
N LYS A 169 0.18 22.55 -26.34
CA LYS A 169 -0.32 22.03 -27.61
C LYS A 169 -1.78 21.57 -27.49
N TYR A 170 -2.18 21.18 -26.28
CA TYR A 170 -3.51 20.67 -25.96
C TYR A 170 -3.98 21.28 -24.65
N ASP A 171 -5.27 21.62 -24.56
CA ASP A 171 -5.88 22.16 -23.34
C ASP A 171 -6.13 21.06 -22.32
N ILE A 172 -6.44 19.84 -22.78
CA ILE A 172 -6.69 18.68 -21.95
C ILE A 172 -5.86 17.50 -22.48
N CYS A 173 -5.22 16.78 -21.58
CA CYS A 173 -4.49 15.54 -21.88
C CYS A 173 -4.83 14.49 -20.84
N SER A 174 -5.17 13.27 -21.29
CA SER A 174 -5.46 12.13 -20.43
C SER A 174 -4.58 10.94 -20.79
N PHE A 175 -3.96 10.34 -19.78
CA PHE A 175 -3.19 9.12 -19.90
C PHE A 175 -3.76 8.05 -18.98
N GLY A 176 -3.88 6.83 -19.47
CA GLY A 176 -4.31 5.71 -18.63
C GLY A 176 -4.60 4.46 -19.41
N THR A 177 -4.78 3.35 -18.68
CA THR A 177 -5.30 2.11 -19.26
C THR A 177 -6.79 2.28 -19.52
N ILE A 178 -7.24 1.90 -20.71
CA ILE A 178 -8.66 1.91 -21.07
C ILE A 178 -9.34 0.75 -20.33
N HIS A 179 -10.19 1.09 -19.38
CA HIS A 179 -11.17 0.20 -18.78
C HIS A 179 -12.55 0.58 -19.31
N SER A 180 -13.52 -0.36 -19.31
CA SER A 180 -14.86 -0.16 -19.88
C SER A 180 -15.58 1.08 -19.34
N ASP A 181 -15.47 1.33 -18.05
CA ASP A 181 -16.04 2.50 -17.36
C ASP A 181 -15.35 3.81 -17.72
N ARG A 182 -14.02 3.83 -17.85
CA ARG A 182 -13.24 5.01 -18.28
C ARG A 182 -13.51 5.37 -19.74
N TYR A 183 -13.67 4.37 -20.60
CA TYR A 183 -14.00 4.62 -22.00
C TYR A 183 -15.31 5.40 -22.14
N LEU A 184 -16.35 4.94 -21.44
CA LEU A 184 -17.64 5.61 -21.41
C LEU A 184 -17.56 7.03 -20.86
N SER A 185 -16.76 7.25 -19.82
CA SER A 185 -16.53 8.58 -19.24
C SER A 185 -15.81 9.54 -20.20
N LEU A 186 -14.86 9.06 -21.00
CA LEU A 186 -14.08 9.88 -21.92
C LEU A 186 -14.82 10.25 -23.20
N ILE A 187 -15.79 9.46 -23.65
CA ILE A 187 -16.60 9.78 -24.86
C ILE A 187 -17.71 10.77 -24.58
N HIS A 188 -17.97 11.11 -23.31
CA HIS A 188 -18.95 12.11 -22.89
C HIS A 188 -18.34 13.48 -22.53
N ILE A 189 -17.04 13.66 -22.73
CA ILE A 189 -16.35 14.95 -22.61
C ILE A 189 -16.31 15.63 -23.97
#